data_374d8952ac8ebaac88df66e8abe00eb6
#
_entry.id   374d8952ac8ebaac88df66e8abe00eb6
#
_cell.length_a   1.000
_cell.length_b   1.000
_cell.length_c   1.000
_cell.angle_alpha   90.00
_cell.angle_beta   90.00
_cell.angle_gamma   90.00
#
_symmetry.space_group_name_H-M   'P 1'
#
loop_
_entity.id
_entity.type
_entity.pdbx_description
1 polymer ?
#
loop_
_entity_poly.entity_id
_entity_poly.type
_entity_poly.pdbx_seq_one_letter_code
_entity_poly.pdbx_strand_id
1 'polypeptide(L)'
;MKVILYANVSANGKILLSENLNHQVPQEIIGISVQDIKQAGNLVMGRKSFETFEMAFGGISKIKEVFPNVEFVGLSRTMQTTDEYKVVSSPEEAIKYLTRKGFNEILIGGGTETYNAFLEKDLITEVVLNIVPIITIGGILGTNDNLNIKFKLTEHKLLTDDVIQLRLSRV
;
A
#
# COMPACT_ATOMS: atom_id res chain seq x y z
N MET A 1 -17.69 2.57 0.25
CA MET A 1 -16.43 1.98 0.77
C MET A 1 -15.31 2.47 -0.11
N LYS A 2 -14.19 2.86 0.48
CA LYS A 2 -13.00 3.30 -0.23
C LYS A 2 -11.96 2.18 -0.25
N VAL A 3 -11.36 1.94 -1.40
CA VAL A 3 -10.21 1.05 -1.57
C VAL A 3 -9.07 1.91 -2.11
N ILE A 4 -8.09 2.16 -1.26
CA ILE A 4 -7.04 3.15 -1.49
C ILE A 4 -5.73 2.46 -1.82
N LEU A 5 -5.22 2.67 -3.03
CA LEU A 5 -3.85 2.31 -3.37
C LEU A 5 -2.93 3.40 -2.83
N TYR A 6 -2.08 3.05 -1.86
CA TYR A 6 -1.11 3.95 -1.24
C TYR A 6 0.31 3.53 -1.62
N ALA A 7 1.02 4.35 -2.37
CA ALA A 7 2.34 4.01 -2.85
C ALA A 7 3.33 5.17 -2.80
N ASN A 8 4.58 4.87 -2.45
CA ASN A 8 5.71 5.74 -2.70
C ASN A 8 6.25 5.41 -4.10
N VAL A 9 6.41 6.42 -4.94
CA VAL A 9 6.86 6.27 -6.32
C VAL A 9 7.99 7.23 -6.65
N SER A 10 8.87 6.82 -7.55
CA SER A 10 9.91 7.70 -8.09
C SER A 10 9.33 8.69 -9.10
N ALA A 11 10.11 9.72 -9.44
CA ALA A 11 9.74 10.71 -10.46
C ALA A 11 9.49 10.11 -11.85
N ASN A 12 10.06 8.94 -12.16
CA ASN A 12 9.78 8.18 -13.38
C ASN A 12 8.73 7.07 -13.20
N GLY A 13 7.91 7.14 -12.14
CA GLY A 13 6.74 6.27 -11.92
C GLY A 13 7.07 4.85 -11.45
N LYS A 14 8.26 4.61 -10.90
CA LYS A 14 8.61 3.30 -10.35
C LYS A 14 8.19 3.20 -8.89
N ILE A 15 7.58 2.07 -8.53
CA ILE A 15 7.19 1.78 -7.15
C ILE A 15 8.45 1.63 -6.30
N LEU A 16 8.53 2.37 -5.22
CA LEU A 16 9.63 2.30 -4.26
C LEU A 16 9.28 1.28 -3.18
N LEU A 17 10.00 0.17 -3.19
CA LEU A 17 9.82 -0.93 -2.25
C LEU A 17 10.96 -0.92 -1.23
N SER A 18 10.63 -1.16 0.03
CA SER A 18 11.60 -1.19 1.14
C SER A 18 12.66 -2.29 1.01
N GLU A 19 12.39 -3.32 0.23
CA GLU A 19 13.32 -4.42 -0.06
C GLU A 19 14.46 -4.05 -1.01
N ASN A 20 14.39 -2.90 -1.67
CA ASN A 20 15.43 -2.46 -2.60
C ASN A 20 16.25 -1.32 -1.96
N LEU A 21 17.51 -1.60 -1.63
CA LEU A 21 18.43 -0.64 -1.02
C LEU A 21 18.66 0.63 -1.87
N ASN A 22 18.38 0.57 -3.17
CA ASN A 22 18.43 1.72 -4.07
C ASN A 22 17.15 2.59 -4.01
N HIS A 23 16.10 2.10 -3.36
CA HIS A 23 14.84 2.81 -3.18
C HIS A 23 14.83 3.51 -1.82
N GLN A 24 15.52 4.65 -1.74
CA GLN A 24 15.55 5.42 -0.50
C GLN A 24 14.32 6.33 -0.40
N VAL A 25 13.32 5.85 0.31
CA VAL A 25 12.22 6.70 0.77
C VAL A 25 12.71 7.51 1.97
N PRO A 26 12.59 8.86 1.95
CA PRO A 26 12.98 9.68 3.09
C PRO A 26 12.31 9.23 4.39
N GLN A 27 13.05 9.29 5.50
CA GLN A 27 12.55 8.81 6.80
C GLN A 27 11.30 9.54 7.27
N GLU A 28 11.17 10.82 6.92
CA GLU A 28 9.97 11.63 7.17
C GLU A 28 8.74 11.06 6.46
N ILE A 29 8.90 10.59 5.22
CA ILE A 29 7.82 9.95 4.44
C ILE A 29 7.42 8.62 5.05
N ILE A 30 8.37 7.86 5.58
CA ILE A 30 8.07 6.63 6.34
C ILE A 30 7.22 6.97 7.58
N GLY A 31 7.59 8.02 8.32
CA GLY A 31 6.82 8.50 9.46
C GLY A 31 5.38 8.91 9.10
N ILE A 32 5.20 9.61 7.98
CA ILE A 32 3.88 9.99 7.45
C ILE A 32 3.08 8.72 7.07
N SER A 33 3.71 7.77 6.38
CA SER A 33 3.07 6.51 6.01
C SER A 33 2.61 5.70 7.24
N VAL A 34 3.40 5.71 8.31
CA VAL A 34 3.02 5.07 9.60
C VAL A 34 1.76 5.74 10.17
N GLN A 35 1.65 7.07 10.10
CA GLN A 35 0.45 7.78 10.60
C GLN A 35 -0.77 7.48 9.71
N ASP A 36 -0.60 7.47 8.39
CA ASP A 36 -1.69 7.15 7.45
C ASP A 36 -2.21 5.72 7.67
N ILE A 37 -1.32 4.75 7.90
CA ILE A 37 -1.69 3.36 8.23
C ILE A 37 -2.48 3.30 9.56
N LYS A 38 -2.00 4.01 10.59
CA LYS A 38 -2.71 4.06 11.88
C LYS A 38 -4.10 4.67 11.75
N GLN A 39 -4.23 5.72 10.94
CA GLN A 39 -5.51 6.38 10.70
C GLN A 39 -6.48 5.49 9.94
N ALA A 40 -6.03 4.75 8.93
CA ALA A 40 -6.84 3.80 8.18
C ALA A 40 -7.24 2.58 9.05
N GLY A 41 -6.42 2.24 10.04
CA GLY A 41 -6.64 1.11 10.95
C GLY A 41 -6.49 -0.26 10.31
N ASN A 42 -6.08 -0.32 9.04
CA ASN A 42 -5.83 -1.57 8.34
C ASN A 42 -4.78 -1.40 7.24
N LEU A 43 -4.16 -2.52 6.84
CA LEU A 43 -3.18 -2.54 5.75
C LEU A 43 -3.19 -3.89 5.04
N VAL A 44 -3.36 -3.88 3.73
CA VAL A 44 -3.25 -5.07 2.87
C VAL A 44 -1.91 -5.05 2.15
N MET A 45 -1.15 -6.13 2.27
CA MET A 45 0.17 -6.28 1.62
C MET A 45 0.31 -7.67 1.00
N GLY A 46 1.11 -7.76 -0.05
CA GLY A 46 1.58 -9.05 -0.57
C GLY A 46 2.62 -9.69 0.35
N ARG A 47 2.82 -11.01 0.20
CA ARG A 47 3.70 -11.82 1.06
C ARG A 47 5.09 -11.20 1.24
N LYS A 48 5.79 -10.92 0.14
CA LYS A 48 7.17 -10.39 0.20
C LYS A 48 7.24 -9.05 0.92
N SER A 49 6.30 -8.16 0.62
CA SER A 49 6.23 -6.85 1.28
C SER A 49 5.91 -6.96 2.76
N PHE A 50 5.07 -7.93 3.14
CA PHE A 50 4.77 -8.22 4.54
C PHE A 50 6.00 -8.75 5.29
N GLU A 51 6.71 -9.72 4.71
CA GLU A 51 7.96 -10.28 5.27
C GLU A 51 9.02 -9.17 5.44
N THR A 52 9.18 -8.27 4.45
CA THR A 52 10.11 -7.14 4.54
C THR A 52 9.68 -6.13 5.60
N PHE A 53 8.39 -5.84 5.68
CA PHE A 53 7.82 -4.96 6.71
C PHE A 53 8.07 -5.54 8.11
N GLU A 54 7.84 -6.84 8.28
CA GLU A 54 8.09 -7.54 9.54
C GLU A 54 9.57 -7.47 9.94
N MET A 55 10.49 -7.73 9.01
CA MET A 55 11.92 -7.60 9.27
C MET A 55 12.33 -6.16 9.63
N ALA A 56 11.80 -5.16 8.93
CA ALA A 56 12.13 -3.75 9.16
C ALA A 56 11.70 -3.27 10.56
N PHE A 57 10.63 -3.81 11.10
CA PHE A 57 10.15 -3.49 12.46
C PHE A 57 10.72 -4.41 13.55
N GLY A 58 11.49 -5.45 13.19
CA GLY A 58 12.07 -6.39 14.15
C GLY A 58 11.09 -7.47 14.63
N GLY A 59 10.12 -7.83 13.80
CA GLY A 59 9.15 -8.91 14.01
C GLY A 59 7.74 -8.44 14.32
N ILE A 60 6.81 -9.38 14.24
CA ILE A 60 5.38 -9.10 14.37
C ILE A 60 4.99 -8.48 15.71
N SER A 61 5.66 -8.87 16.79
CA SER A 61 5.40 -8.30 18.13
C SER A 61 5.71 -6.80 18.17
N LYS A 62 6.78 -6.37 17.50
CA LYS A 62 7.14 -4.95 17.39
C LYS A 62 6.18 -4.19 16.48
N ILE A 63 5.70 -4.81 15.42
CA ILE A 63 4.64 -4.22 14.59
C ILE A 63 3.41 -3.93 15.44
N LYS A 64 2.99 -4.86 16.29
CA LYS A 64 1.83 -4.66 17.18
C LYS A 64 2.04 -3.57 18.24
N GLU A 65 3.27 -3.40 18.73
CA GLU A 65 3.59 -2.28 19.62
C GLU A 65 3.44 -0.92 18.89
N VAL A 66 3.91 -0.84 17.65
CA VAL A 66 3.82 0.38 16.83
C VAL A 66 2.40 0.62 16.31
N PHE A 67 1.69 -0.45 15.96
CA PHE A 67 0.36 -0.43 15.32
C PHE A 67 -0.68 -1.23 16.12
N PRO A 68 -0.98 -0.88 17.39
CA PRO A 68 -1.77 -1.73 18.30
C PRO A 68 -3.20 -2.01 17.82
N ASN A 69 -3.77 -1.14 16.97
CA ASN A 69 -5.15 -1.21 16.49
C ASN A 69 -5.25 -1.36 14.96
N VAL A 70 -4.18 -1.80 14.31
CA VAL A 70 -4.16 -1.98 12.85
C VAL A 70 -4.38 -3.44 12.50
N GLU A 71 -5.35 -3.69 11.65
CA GLU A 71 -5.62 -5.00 11.07
C GLU A 71 -4.72 -5.24 9.87
N PHE A 72 -3.81 -6.20 9.96
CA PHE A 72 -2.93 -6.58 8.85
C PHE A 72 -3.50 -7.74 8.07
N VAL A 73 -3.51 -7.62 6.74
CA VAL A 73 -3.99 -8.65 5.83
C VAL A 73 -2.92 -8.97 4.79
N GLY A 74 -2.44 -10.20 4.81
CA GLY A 74 -1.52 -10.73 3.81
C GLY A 74 -2.29 -11.24 2.59
N LEU A 75 -1.96 -10.75 1.39
CA LEU A 75 -2.46 -11.31 0.13
C LEU A 75 -1.47 -12.37 -0.37
N SER A 76 -1.83 -13.65 -0.22
CA SER A 76 -0.94 -14.75 -0.59
C SER A 76 -1.72 -16.05 -0.78
N ARG A 77 -1.20 -16.92 -1.65
CA ARG A 77 -1.69 -18.30 -1.82
C ARG A 77 -0.87 -19.32 -1.02
N THR A 78 0.26 -18.89 -0.45
CA THR A 78 1.22 -19.80 0.21
C THR A 78 1.43 -19.51 1.69
N MET A 79 1.17 -18.29 2.15
CA MET A 79 1.18 -17.95 3.58
C MET A 79 -0.03 -18.56 4.28
N GLN A 80 0.09 -18.73 5.59
CA GLN A 80 -1.01 -19.16 6.44
C GLN A 80 -1.44 -18.02 7.36
N THR A 81 -2.73 -17.97 7.68
CA THR A 81 -3.27 -17.09 8.72
C THR A 81 -2.69 -17.49 10.08
N THR A 82 -2.33 -16.49 10.87
CA THR A 82 -1.92 -16.65 12.27
C THR A 82 -2.90 -15.92 13.17
N ASP A 83 -2.69 -15.98 14.49
CA ASP A 83 -3.47 -15.16 15.45
C ASP A 83 -3.15 -13.67 15.35
N GLU A 84 -2.07 -13.33 14.66
CA GLU A 84 -1.52 -11.98 14.58
C GLU A 84 -1.89 -11.25 13.31
N TYR A 85 -2.16 -11.97 12.22
CA TYR A 85 -2.60 -11.39 10.95
C TYR A 85 -3.43 -12.37 10.12
N LYS A 86 -4.33 -11.81 9.34
CA LYS A 86 -5.16 -12.59 8.40
C LYS A 86 -4.45 -12.77 7.06
N VAL A 87 -4.54 -13.96 6.48
CA VAL A 87 -4.15 -14.20 5.08
C VAL A 87 -5.38 -14.51 4.23
N VAL A 88 -5.40 -13.96 3.04
CA VAL A 88 -6.43 -14.17 2.02
C VAL A 88 -5.79 -14.45 0.67
N SER A 89 -6.52 -15.09 -0.23
CA SER A 89 -6.00 -15.53 -1.53
C SER A 89 -6.32 -14.57 -2.67
N SER A 90 -7.23 -13.62 -2.47
CA SER A 90 -7.64 -12.67 -3.50
C SER A 90 -7.95 -11.26 -2.95
N PRO A 91 -7.87 -10.22 -3.81
CA PRO A 91 -8.26 -8.87 -3.46
C PRO A 91 -9.70 -8.77 -2.93
N GLU A 92 -10.64 -9.49 -3.52
CA GLU A 92 -12.05 -9.48 -3.11
C GLU A 92 -12.24 -10.08 -1.71
N GLU A 93 -11.47 -11.13 -1.39
CA GLU A 93 -11.48 -11.70 -0.04
C GLU A 93 -10.93 -10.72 1.00
N ALA A 94 -9.89 -9.93 0.67
CA ALA A 94 -9.37 -8.89 1.54
C ALA A 94 -10.43 -7.82 1.83
N ILE A 95 -11.09 -7.34 0.79
CA ILE A 95 -12.18 -6.36 0.90
C ILE A 95 -13.31 -6.93 1.76
N LYS A 96 -13.79 -8.13 1.46
CA LYS A 96 -14.88 -8.79 2.19
C LYS A 96 -14.54 -8.98 3.67
N TYR A 97 -13.32 -9.39 3.97
CA TYR A 97 -12.86 -9.59 5.34
C TYR A 97 -12.85 -8.27 6.12
N LEU A 98 -12.20 -7.24 5.59
CA LEU A 98 -12.10 -5.94 6.27
C LEU A 98 -13.46 -5.24 6.40
N THR A 99 -14.32 -5.35 5.38
CA THR A 99 -15.70 -4.83 5.47
C THR A 99 -16.51 -5.50 6.58
N ARG A 100 -16.36 -6.81 6.76
CA ARG A 100 -17.02 -7.54 7.86
C ARG A 100 -16.49 -7.13 9.24
N LYS A 101 -15.24 -6.67 9.31
CA LYS A 101 -14.63 -6.08 10.51
C LYS A 101 -15.12 -4.65 10.78
N GLY A 102 -15.92 -4.06 9.90
CA GLY A 102 -16.48 -2.71 10.04
C GLY A 102 -15.65 -1.59 9.41
N PHE A 103 -14.59 -1.92 8.66
CA PHE A 103 -13.81 -0.90 7.96
C PHE A 103 -14.56 -0.37 6.73
N ASN A 104 -14.63 0.96 6.60
CA ASN A 104 -15.18 1.68 5.45
C ASN A 104 -14.11 2.14 4.46
N GLU A 105 -12.86 2.05 4.86
CA GLU A 105 -11.68 2.43 4.10
C GLU A 105 -10.64 1.30 4.20
N ILE A 106 -10.10 0.88 3.07
CA ILE A 106 -9.14 -0.22 2.98
C ILE A 106 -7.87 0.32 2.33
N LEU A 107 -6.74 0.21 3.03
CA LEU A 107 -5.45 0.68 2.57
C LEU A 107 -4.65 -0.47 1.95
N ILE A 108 -4.26 -0.30 0.68
CA ILE A 108 -3.40 -1.25 -0.03
C ILE A 108 -1.98 -0.70 -0.04
N GLY A 109 -1.07 -1.36 0.68
CA GLY A 109 0.30 -0.87 0.92
C GLY A 109 1.41 -1.58 0.13
N GLY A 110 1.06 -2.44 -0.80
CA GLY A 110 2.06 -3.03 -1.72
C GLY A 110 2.21 -4.54 -1.63
N GLY A 111 3.16 -5.20 -2.30
CA GLY A 111 4.04 -4.70 -3.37
C GLY A 111 3.39 -4.59 -4.74
N THR A 112 4.25 -4.54 -5.78
CA THR A 112 3.83 -4.32 -7.18
C THR A 112 2.73 -5.29 -7.64
N GLU A 113 2.90 -6.57 -7.38
CA GLU A 113 1.91 -7.60 -7.75
C GLU A 113 0.57 -7.38 -7.05
N THR A 114 0.59 -6.97 -5.78
CA THR A 114 -0.63 -6.68 -5.02
C THR A 114 -1.36 -5.47 -5.60
N TYR A 115 -0.65 -4.38 -5.87
CA TYR A 115 -1.27 -3.20 -6.50
C TYR A 115 -1.92 -3.55 -7.83
N ASN A 116 -1.19 -4.28 -8.69
CA ASN A 116 -1.69 -4.66 -10.00
C ASN A 116 -2.87 -5.63 -9.92
N ALA A 117 -2.88 -6.57 -8.95
CA ALA A 117 -4.01 -7.47 -8.74
C ALA A 117 -5.32 -6.71 -8.38
N PHE A 118 -5.22 -5.63 -7.60
CA PHE A 118 -6.38 -4.78 -7.30
C PHE A 118 -6.79 -3.90 -8.48
N LEU A 119 -5.84 -3.38 -9.24
CA LEU A 119 -6.10 -2.57 -10.45
C LEU A 119 -6.76 -3.41 -11.55
N GLU A 120 -6.25 -4.60 -11.84
CA GLU A 120 -6.79 -5.51 -12.85
C GLU A 120 -8.23 -5.94 -12.57
N LYS A 121 -8.61 -6.01 -11.32
CA LYS A 121 -9.98 -6.34 -10.86
C LYS A 121 -10.87 -5.12 -10.71
N ASP A 122 -10.36 -3.96 -11.08
CA ASP A 122 -11.11 -2.70 -11.06
C ASP A 122 -11.65 -2.32 -9.67
N LEU A 123 -10.90 -2.66 -8.61
CA LEU A 123 -11.33 -2.51 -7.21
C LEU A 123 -10.86 -1.21 -6.57
N ILE A 124 -9.88 -0.51 -7.16
CA ILE A 124 -9.33 0.73 -6.60
C ILE A 124 -10.28 1.90 -6.84
N THR A 125 -10.63 2.60 -5.77
CA THR A 125 -11.48 3.80 -5.81
C THR A 125 -10.69 5.09 -5.63
N GLU A 126 -9.58 5.03 -4.90
CA GLU A 126 -8.68 6.16 -4.67
C GLU A 126 -7.22 5.72 -4.83
N VAL A 127 -6.38 6.66 -5.23
CA VAL A 127 -4.93 6.46 -5.32
C VAL A 127 -4.23 7.59 -4.57
N VAL A 128 -3.30 7.23 -3.71
CA VAL A 128 -2.40 8.17 -3.01
C VAL A 128 -0.98 7.85 -3.44
N LEU A 129 -0.34 8.79 -4.12
CA LEU A 129 1.05 8.66 -4.57
C LEU A 129 1.92 9.70 -3.87
N ASN A 130 2.92 9.23 -3.15
CA ASN A 130 4.01 10.07 -2.67
C ASN A 130 5.13 10.02 -3.72
N ILE A 131 5.34 11.11 -4.44
CA ILE A 131 6.34 11.19 -5.52
C ILE A 131 7.64 11.69 -4.93
N VAL A 132 8.63 10.79 -4.90
CA VAL A 132 10.00 11.07 -4.44
C VAL A 132 10.85 11.48 -5.64
N PRO A 133 11.68 12.54 -5.54
CA PRO A 133 12.44 13.10 -6.67
C PRO A 133 13.68 12.27 -7.01
N ILE A 134 13.52 10.99 -7.28
CA ILE A 134 14.58 10.09 -7.75
C ILE A 134 14.17 9.43 -9.06
N ILE A 135 15.15 9.08 -9.87
CA ILE A 135 15.00 8.24 -11.06
C ILE A 135 15.62 6.88 -10.75
N THR A 136 14.85 5.82 -10.87
CA THR A 136 15.30 4.47 -10.52
C THR A 136 14.62 3.40 -11.38
N ILE A 137 15.01 2.15 -11.17
CA ILE A 137 14.33 0.97 -11.71
C ILE A 137 13.35 0.44 -10.67
N GLY A 138 12.35 -0.32 -11.09
CA GLY A 138 11.38 -0.94 -10.18
C GLY A 138 10.09 -1.32 -10.88
N GLY A 139 9.14 -1.82 -10.10
CA GLY A 139 7.80 -2.14 -10.58
C GLY A 139 7.00 -0.92 -11.03
N ILE A 140 5.98 -1.16 -11.81
CA ILE A 140 5.05 -0.13 -12.30
C ILE A 140 3.62 -0.50 -11.94
N LEU A 141 2.78 0.52 -11.82
CA LEU A 141 1.33 0.34 -11.73
C LEU A 141 0.75 0.16 -13.12
N GLY A 142 -0.17 -0.80 -13.26
CA GLY A 142 -0.83 -1.07 -14.53
C GLY A 142 0.07 -1.81 -15.52
N THR A 143 0.19 -3.12 -15.34
CA THR A 143 0.97 -4.00 -16.23
C THR A 143 0.13 -4.68 -17.31
N ASN A 144 -1.19 -4.51 -17.29
CA ASN A 144 -2.10 -5.07 -18.29
C ASN A 144 -2.33 -4.04 -19.39
N ASP A 145 -2.05 -4.40 -20.63
CA ASP A 145 -2.16 -3.53 -21.81
C ASP A 145 -3.59 -2.98 -22.07
N ASN A 146 -4.61 -3.66 -21.52
CA ASN A 146 -6.00 -3.23 -21.63
C ASN A 146 -6.46 -2.36 -20.44
N LEU A 147 -5.59 -2.10 -19.46
CA LEU A 147 -5.94 -1.32 -18.30
C LEU A 147 -6.10 0.16 -18.68
N ASN A 148 -7.29 0.71 -18.47
CA ASN A 148 -7.58 2.13 -18.71
C ASN A 148 -8.55 2.64 -17.64
N ILE A 149 -8.02 3.02 -16.49
CA ILE A 149 -8.80 3.55 -15.37
C ILE A 149 -8.57 5.06 -15.29
N LYS A 150 -9.65 5.83 -15.30
CA LYS A 150 -9.59 7.29 -15.17
C LYS A 150 -9.74 7.73 -13.74
N PHE A 151 -8.83 8.59 -13.31
CA PHE A 151 -8.88 9.28 -12.02
C PHE A 151 -8.88 10.79 -12.25
N LYS A 152 -9.42 11.52 -11.27
CA LYS A 152 -9.28 12.97 -11.17
C LYS A 152 -8.44 13.33 -9.95
N LEU A 153 -7.63 14.36 -10.07
CA LEU A 153 -6.90 14.93 -8.95
C LEU A 153 -7.90 15.59 -7.97
N THR A 154 -7.88 15.17 -6.72
CA THR A 154 -8.75 15.73 -5.66
C THR A 154 -7.96 16.56 -4.67
N GLU A 155 -6.68 16.21 -4.45
CA GLU A 155 -5.81 16.95 -3.54
C GLU A 155 -4.35 16.78 -3.99
N HIS A 156 -3.55 17.80 -3.74
CA HIS A 156 -2.08 17.72 -3.80
C HIS A 156 -1.48 18.52 -2.66
N LYS A 157 -0.37 18.04 -2.10
CA LYS A 157 0.36 18.74 -1.06
C LYS A 157 1.84 18.38 -1.08
N LEU A 158 2.69 19.29 -0.64
CA LEU A 158 4.07 18.96 -0.30
C LEU A 158 4.09 18.26 1.06
N LEU A 159 4.70 17.09 1.12
CA LEU A 159 4.93 16.37 2.38
C LEU A 159 6.22 16.82 3.05
N THR A 160 7.22 17.12 2.22
CA THR A 160 8.51 17.73 2.57
C THR A 160 8.85 18.76 1.51
N ASP A 161 10.02 19.39 1.59
CA ASP A 161 10.48 20.35 0.57
C ASP A 161 10.57 19.72 -0.84
N ASP A 162 10.78 18.41 -0.91
CA ASP A 162 11.07 17.69 -2.17
C ASP A 162 10.01 16.63 -2.55
N VAL A 163 9.11 16.25 -1.64
CA VAL A 163 8.16 15.17 -1.88
C VAL A 163 6.73 15.70 -1.98
N ILE A 164 6.11 15.45 -3.13
CA ILE A 164 4.69 15.78 -3.35
C ILE A 164 3.80 14.55 -3.16
N GLN A 165 2.69 14.72 -2.46
CA GLN A 165 1.60 13.75 -2.44
C GLN A 165 0.50 14.17 -3.40
N LEU A 166 0.05 13.23 -4.21
CA LEU A 166 -1.16 13.35 -5.04
C LEU A 166 -2.22 12.41 -4.48
N ARG A 167 -3.43 12.93 -4.33
CA ARG A 167 -4.62 12.12 -4.05
C ARG A 167 -5.56 12.18 -5.24
N LEU A 168 -5.90 11.01 -5.75
CA LEU A 168 -6.71 10.84 -6.94
C LEU A 168 -7.97 10.04 -6.56
N SER A 169 -9.13 10.44 -7.05
CA SER A 169 -10.37 9.66 -6.93
C SER A 169 -10.84 9.19 -8.29
N ARG A 170 -11.40 8.02 -8.33
CA ARG A 170 -11.98 7.47 -9.55
C ARG A 170 -13.09 8.36 -10.10
N VAL A 171 -13.15 8.46 -11.44
CA VAL A 171 -14.20 9.20 -12.17
C VAL A 171 -15.36 8.29 -12.47
#